data_20ba14a6dcf9549ee3182d03fe874eb4
#
_entry.id   20ba14a6dcf9549ee3182d03fe874eb4
#
_cell.length_a   1.000
_cell.length_b   1.000
_cell.length_c   1.000
_cell.angle_alpha   90.00
_cell.angle_beta   90.00
_cell.angle_gamma   90.00
#
_symmetry.space_group_name_H-M   'P 1'
#
loop_
_entity.id
_entity.type
_entity.pdbx_description
1 polymer ?
#
loop_
_entity_poly.entity_id
_entity_poly.type
_entity_poly.pdbx_seq_one_letter_code
_entity_poly.pdbx_strand_id
1 'polypeptide(L)'
;MAKIWLSLVGAAALALGTGAASAEALRICMEGAYPPFNNTDSTGKIVGFEVDVANNLCKQAGLSCEIVAQDWDGFIPALLNKRCDALMDGMSITAERLKQIAFSVPYTDTPAWFVGAKNGLLKDTKTLADLHAALKGKTIGVQRSTTHQNFLEAEFKDSKIQLYDTVDDLNFDLVNGRIDAGLGDSTSWDSFLKSDAGKGFIHYGPTLTGKDNPLFGQGIGIGLRQEDKELKAKFDKAIDSMKADGSLTKLAVQWFGYDPLAPSN
;
A
#
# COMPACT_ATOMS: atom_id res chain seq x y z
N MET A 1 -42.01 78.50 21.21
CA MET A 1 -42.30 77.16 20.56
C MET A 1 -40.99 76.63 20.12
N ALA A 2 -40.39 75.74 20.94
CA ALA A 2 -39.07 75.09 20.69
C ALA A 2 -39.32 73.66 20.16
N LYS A 3 -38.82 73.38 18.94
CA LYS A 3 -38.88 72.00 18.37
C LYS A 3 -37.61 71.30 18.75
N ILE A 4 -37.79 70.21 19.53
CA ILE A 4 -36.72 69.25 19.88
C ILE A 4 -36.62 68.24 18.75
N TRP A 5 -35.42 68.11 18.16
CA TRP A 5 -35.08 67.05 17.21
C TRP A 5 -34.41 65.91 17.97
N LEU A 6 -35.06 64.75 18.00
CA LEU A 6 -34.45 63.50 18.47
C LEU A 6 -33.65 62.84 17.32
N SER A 7 -32.35 62.75 17.52
CA SER A 7 -31.48 61.99 16.61
C SER A 7 -31.46 60.51 17.03
N LEU A 8 -32.00 59.61 16.20
CA LEU A 8 -31.84 58.18 16.35
C LEU A 8 -30.43 57.78 15.83
N VAL A 9 -29.56 57.34 16.71
CA VAL A 9 -28.28 56.68 16.36
C VAL A 9 -28.59 55.19 16.20
N GLY A 10 -28.63 54.70 14.95
CA GLY A 10 -28.74 53.28 14.62
C GLY A 10 -27.39 52.58 14.81
N ALA A 11 -27.29 51.69 15.81
CA ALA A 11 -26.14 50.82 15.98
C ALA A 11 -26.25 49.67 14.95
N ALA A 12 -25.43 49.69 13.91
CA ALA A 12 -25.25 48.57 13.00
C ALA A 12 -24.37 47.54 13.64
N ALA A 13 -24.94 46.41 14.12
CA ALA A 13 -24.21 45.26 14.61
C ALA A 13 -23.59 44.52 13.40
N LEU A 14 -22.26 44.66 13.19
CA LEU A 14 -21.53 43.79 12.28
C LEU A 14 -21.50 42.37 12.88
N ALA A 15 -22.30 41.47 12.35
CA ALA A 15 -22.21 40.05 12.57
C ALA A 15 -20.97 39.56 11.81
N LEU A 16 -19.84 39.44 12.52
CA LEU A 16 -18.66 38.66 12.05
C LEU A 16 -19.04 37.20 11.95
N GLY A 17 -19.52 36.77 10.79
CA GLY A 17 -19.69 35.38 10.45
C GLY A 17 -18.31 34.73 10.45
N THR A 18 -17.97 34.01 11.53
CA THR A 18 -16.85 33.06 11.53
C THR A 18 -17.19 31.94 10.58
N GLY A 19 -16.91 32.11 9.30
CA GLY A 19 -16.88 31.01 8.34
C GLY A 19 -15.89 29.99 8.88
N ALA A 20 -16.35 28.88 9.42
CA ALA A 20 -15.51 27.73 9.66
C ALA A 20 -14.92 27.34 8.30
N ALA A 21 -13.65 27.65 8.07
CA ALA A 21 -12.92 27.11 6.94
C ALA A 21 -13.01 25.59 7.09
N SER A 22 -13.79 24.92 6.22
CA SER A 22 -13.74 23.46 6.13
C SER A 22 -12.31 23.10 5.79
N ALA A 23 -11.63 22.43 6.72
CA ALA A 23 -10.30 21.92 6.45
C ALA A 23 -10.42 21.01 5.21
N GLU A 24 -9.60 21.28 4.19
CA GLU A 24 -9.53 20.45 3.00
C GLU A 24 -9.29 18.99 3.41
N ALA A 25 -10.00 18.05 2.76
CA ALA A 25 -9.83 16.64 3.08
C ALA A 25 -8.43 16.19 2.72
N LEU A 26 -7.81 15.41 3.60
CA LEU A 26 -6.47 14.85 3.41
C LEU A 26 -6.54 13.77 2.33
N ARG A 27 -5.75 13.91 1.29
CA ARG A 27 -5.73 13.00 0.14
C ARG A 27 -4.80 11.82 0.40
N ILE A 28 -5.37 10.63 0.55
CA ILE A 28 -4.64 9.38 0.67
C ILE A 28 -4.63 8.70 -0.69
N CYS A 29 -3.46 8.60 -1.31
CA CYS A 29 -3.32 7.96 -2.61
C CYS A 29 -3.15 6.45 -2.47
N MET A 30 -3.90 5.72 -3.32
CA MET A 30 -3.88 4.26 -3.48
C MET A 30 -3.93 3.93 -4.98
N GLU A 31 -3.35 2.81 -5.40
CA GLU A 31 -3.35 2.40 -6.82
C GLU A 31 -4.75 2.00 -7.28
N GLY A 32 -5.49 1.27 -6.44
CA GLY A 32 -6.79 0.70 -6.81
C GLY A 32 -6.67 -0.52 -7.73
N ALA A 33 -5.49 -1.14 -7.80
CA ALA A 33 -5.17 -2.31 -8.62
C ALA A 33 -4.29 -3.32 -7.85
N TYR A 34 -4.29 -3.30 -6.51
CA TYR A 34 -3.46 -4.16 -5.66
C TYR A 34 -4.29 -4.96 -4.64
N PRO A 35 -5.12 -5.94 -5.09
CA PRO A 35 -5.92 -6.74 -4.18
C PRO A 35 -5.04 -7.67 -3.31
N PRO A 36 -5.43 -7.93 -2.04
CA PRO A 36 -6.61 -7.44 -1.33
C PRO A 36 -6.37 -6.13 -0.54
N PHE A 37 -5.21 -5.48 -0.72
CA PHE A 37 -4.89 -4.20 -0.06
C PHE A 37 -5.85 -3.09 -0.52
N ASN A 38 -5.93 -2.88 -1.81
CA ASN A 38 -6.86 -1.96 -2.44
C ASN A 38 -7.14 -2.39 -3.89
N ASN A 39 -8.39 -2.25 -4.33
CA ASN A 39 -8.78 -2.48 -5.72
C ASN A 39 -10.03 -1.68 -6.08
N THR A 40 -10.20 -1.39 -7.36
CA THR A 40 -11.38 -0.70 -7.87
C THR A 40 -12.51 -1.70 -8.07
N ASP A 41 -13.64 -1.49 -7.40
CA ASP A 41 -14.83 -2.31 -7.56
C ASP A 41 -15.62 -2.01 -8.85
N SER A 42 -16.67 -2.77 -9.11
CA SER A 42 -17.51 -2.60 -10.30
C SER A 42 -18.24 -1.26 -10.38
N THR A 43 -18.26 -0.47 -9.30
CA THR A 43 -18.85 0.89 -9.26
C THR A 43 -17.81 1.98 -9.51
N GLY A 44 -16.53 1.62 -9.66
CA GLY A 44 -15.41 2.55 -9.82
C GLY A 44 -14.85 3.08 -8.49
N LYS A 45 -15.26 2.50 -7.34
CA LYS A 45 -14.79 2.91 -6.03
C LYS A 45 -13.61 2.04 -5.61
N ILE A 46 -12.58 2.65 -5.02
CA ILE A 46 -11.48 1.90 -4.40
C ILE A 46 -11.96 1.32 -3.07
N VAL A 47 -11.77 0.02 -2.89
CA VAL A 47 -12.12 -0.78 -1.71
C VAL A 47 -10.94 -1.68 -1.33
N GLY A 48 -10.89 -2.18 -0.10
CA GLY A 48 -9.82 -3.10 0.32
C GLY A 48 -9.39 -2.86 1.77
N PHE A 49 -8.43 -3.68 2.21
CA PHE A 49 -7.85 -3.61 3.55
C PHE A 49 -7.39 -2.19 3.91
N GLU A 50 -6.61 -1.56 3.03
CA GLU A 50 -6.03 -0.25 3.29
C GLU A 50 -7.07 0.88 3.29
N VAL A 51 -8.15 0.75 2.52
CA VAL A 51 -9.26 1.70 2.58
C VAL A 51 -9.92 1.67 3.95
N ASP A 52 -10.16 0.46 4.49
CA ASP A 52 -10.74 0.31 5.83
C ASP A 52 -9.77 0.79 6.92
N VAL A 53 -8.47 0.52 6.78
CA VAL A 53 -7.43 1.04 7.67
C VAL A 53 -7.40 2.57 7.61
N ALA A 54 -7.35 3.19 6.43
CA ALA A 54 -7.34 4.63 6.25
C ALA A 54 -8.56 5.32 6.87
N ASN A 55 -9.76 4.77 6.66
CA ASN A 55 -10.98 5.29 7.25
C ASN A 55 -10.94 5.26 8.80
N ASN A 56 -10.45 4.17 9.38
CA ASN A 56 -10.29 4.06 10.84
C ASN A 56 -9.22 5.02 11.36
N LEU A 57 -8.07 5.12 10.70
CA LEU A 57 -6.99 6.05 11.05
C LEU A 57 -7.48 7.50 11.05
N CYS A 58 -8.15 7.92 9.98
CA CYS A 58 -8.65 9.29 9.84
C CYS A 58 -9.68 9.60 10.93
N LYS A 59 -10.59 8.65 11.22
CA LYS A 59 -11.55 8.79 12.31
C LYS A 59 -10.85 8.96 13.67
N GLN A 60 -9.87 8.12 14.00
CA GLN A 60 -9.13 8.19 15.25
C GLN A 60 -8.25 9.45 15.35
N ALA A 61 -7.68 9.88 14.24
CA ALA A 61 -6.86 11.11 14.16
C ALA A 61 -7.71 12.40 14.14
N GLY A 62 -9.05 12.29 14.02
CA GLY A 62 -9.93 13.46 13.89
C GLY A 62 -9.74 14.22 12.57
N LEU A 63 -9.40 13.51 11.49
CA LEU A 63 -9.14 14.05 10.17
C LEU A 63 -10.28 13.73 9.20
N SER A 64 -10.55 14.64 8.26
CA SER A 64 -11.32 14.36 7.07
C SER A 64 -10.36 13.85 6.00
N CYS A 65 -10.64 12.68 5.42
CA CYS A 65 -9.77 12.07 4.41
C CYS A 65 -10.60 11.68 3.18
N GLU A 66 -9.94 11.68 2.03
CA GLU A 66 -10.45 11.12 0.78
C GLU A 66 -9.43 10.18 0.15
N ILE A 67 -9.90 9.12 -0.47
CA ILE A 67 -9.06 8.19 -1.22
C ILE A 67 -8.97 8.66 -2.66
N VAL A 68 -7.74 8.80 -3.16
CA VAL A 68 -7.43 9.29 -4.51
C VAL A 68 -6.68 8.20 -5.28
N ALA A 69 -7.14 7.88 -6.48
CA ALA A 69 -6.44 6.95 -7.36
C ALA A 69 -5.15 7.60 -7.89
N GLN A 70 -4.06 6.84 -7.84
CA GLN A 70 -2.75 7.25 -8.33
C GLN A 70 -1.97 5.99 -8.74
N ASP A 71 -1.38 5.98 -9.93
CA ASP A 71 -0.54 4.86 -10.37
C ASP A 71 0.67 4.68 -9.44
N TRP A 72 1.01 3.42 -9.16
CA TRP A 72 2.05 3.05 -8.19
C TRP A 72 3.41 3.71 -8.44
N ASP A 73 3.92 3.69 -9.66
CA ASP A 73 5.24 4.25 -10.00
C ASP A 73 5.30 5.79 -9.88
N GLY A 74 4.13 6.44 -9.86
CA GLY A 74 3.96 7.87 -9.65
C GLY A 74 3.81 8.32 -8.19
N PHE A 75 3.78 7.41 -7.20
CA PHE A 75 3.43 7.71 -5.80
C PHE A 75 4.35 8.74 -5.15
N ILE A 76 5.65 8.47 -5.08
CA ILE A 76 6.62 9.39 -4.44
C ILE A 76 6.62 10.76 -5.13
N PRO A 77 6.69 10.86 -6.46
CA PRO A 77 6.51 12.13 -7.16
C PRO A 77 5.19 12.86 -6.84
N ALA A 78 4.07 12.14 -6.77
CA ALA A 78 2.77 12.75 -6.45
C ALA A 78 2.74 13.33 -5.02
N LEU A 79 3.32 12.62 -4.04
CA LEU A 79 3.45 13.09 -2.66
C LEU A 79 4.32 14.35 -2.57
N LEU A 80 5.50 14.33 -3.19
CA LEU A 80 6.44 15.46 -3.16
C LEU A 80 5.89 16.69 -3.90
N ASN A 81 5.08 16.48 -4.95
CA ASN A 81 4.37 17.55 -5.68
C ASN A 81 3.02 17.91 -5.04
N LYS A 82 2.72 17.45 -3.83
CA LYS A 82 1.51 17.77 -3.06
C LYS A 82 0.20 17.42 -3.78
N ARG A 83 0.22 16.43 -4.68
CA ARG A 83 -1.01 15.82 -5.24
C ARG A 83 -1.64 14.84 -4.27
N CYS A 84 -0.81 14.19 -3.46
CA CYS A 84 -1.18 13.34 -2.34
C CYS A 84 -0.66 13.96 -1.04
N ASP A 85 -1.32 13.66 0.07
CA ASP A 85 -0.87 14.03 1.41
C ASP A 85 -0.36 12.82 2.19
N ALA A 86 -0.80 11.61 1.80
CA ALA A 86 -0.30 10.35 2.29
C ALA A 86 -0.36 9.28 1.19
N LEU A 87 0.49 8.26 1.29
CA LEU A 87 0.56 7.11 0.37
C LEU A 87 0.27 5.82 1.14
N MET A 88 -0.70 5.03 0.67
CA MET A 88 -1.03 3.72 1.23
C MET A 88 -1.26 2.74 0.07
N ASP A 89 -0.36 1.76 -0.09
CA ASP A 89 -0.43 0.77 -1.16
C ASP A 89 0.60 -0.36 -0.95
N GLY A 90 0.55 -1.02 0.17
CA GLY A 90 1.53 -2.06 0.48
C GLY A 90 2.97 -1.55 0.51
N MET A 91 3.18 -0.26 0.78
CA MET A 91 4.48 0.39 0.60
C MET A 91 5.48 -0.01 1.70
N SER A 92 6.46 -0.85 1.36
CA SER A 92 7.52 -1.27 2.27
C SER A 92 8.40 -0.10 2.71
N ILE A 93 8.72 -0.06 4.01
CA ILE A 93 9.65 0.90 4.61
C ILE A 93 11.08 0.46 4.29
N THR A 94 11.74 1.09 3.32
CA THR A 94 13.11 0.77 2.92
C THR A 94 14.06 1.93 3.17
N ALA A 95 15.35 1.61 3.35
CA ALA A 95 16.39 2.62 3.52
C ALA A 95 16.48 3.60 2.32
N GLU A 96 16.15 3.15 1.11
CA GLU A 96 16.16 3.99 -0.07
C GLU A 96 14.99 4.99 -0.09
N ARG A 97 13.77 4.50 0.19
CA ARG A 97 12.58 5.36 0.26
C ARG A 97 12.68 6.38 1.39
N LEU A 98 13.28 6.01 2.54
CA LEU A 98 13.53 6.92 3.68
C LEU A 98 14.45 8.09 3.36
N LYS A 99 15.26 8.02 2.31
CA LYS A 99 16.06 9.17 1.84
C LYS A 99 15.19 10.26 1.20
N GLN A 100 14.01 9.90 0.69
CA GLN A 100 13.14 10.80 -0.07
C GLN A 100 11.90 11.23 0.72
N ILE A 101 11.30 10.29 1.47
CA ILE A 101 10.05 10.47 2.20
C ILE A 101 10.16 9.94 3.63
N ALA A 102 9.23 10.34 4.49
CA ALA A 102 9.05 9.75 5.82
C ALA A 102 8.01 8.63 5.76
N PHE A 103 7.99 7.79 6.79
CA PHE A 103 6.99 6.76 6.98
C PHE A 103 6.39 6.80 8.38
N SER A 104 5.14 6.38 8.51
CA SER A 104 4.57 6.03 9.81
C SER A 104 5.29 4.83 10.42
N VAL A 105 4.96 4.47 11.68
CA VAL A 105 5.22 3.13 12.19
C VAL A 105 4.51 2.11 11.27
N PRO A 106 5.05 0.88 11.10
CA PRO A 106 4.43 -0.11 10.24
C PRO A 106 3.06 -0.52 10.76
N TYR A 107 2.06 -0.63 9.87
CA TYR A 107 0.70 -1.09 10.20
C TYR A 107 0.45 -2.54 9.75
N THR A 108 1.27 -3.08 8.87
CA THR A 108 1.24 -4.49 8.43
C THR A 108 2.61 -4.90 7.91
N ASP A 109 2.75 -6.16 7.54
CA ASP A 109 3.90 -6.71 6.81
C ASP A 109 3.41 -7.79 5.84
N THR A 110 4.21 -8.10 4.82
CA THR A 110 3.94 -9.19 3.90
C THR A 110 5.26 -9.75 3.38
N PRO A 111 5.48 -11.07 3.50
CA PRO A 111 6.63 -11.70 2.87
C PRO A 111 6.49 -11.72 1.35
N ALA A 112 7.60 -11.91 0.65
CA ALA A 112 7.61 -12.11 -0.80
C ALA A 112 7.60 -13.60 -1.16
N TRP A 113 6.83 -13.94 -2.21
CA TRP A 113 6.72 -15.29 -2.76
C TRP A 113 7.03 -15.31 -4.25
N PHE A 114 7.76 -16.38 -4.67
CA PHE A 114 7.79 -16.78 -6.07
C PHE A 114 6.59 -17.66 -6.38
N VAL A 115 5.86 -17.35 -7.42
CA VAL A 115 4.71 -18.12 -7.88
C VAL A 115 4.93 -18.61 -9.30
N GLY A 116 4.57 -19.85 -9.55
CA GLY A 116 4.68 -20.49 -10.86
C GLY A 116 3.66 -21.61 -11.04
N ALA A 117 3.58 -22.20 -12.24
CA ALA A 117 2.64 -23.30 -12.53
C ALA A 117 2.92 -24.53 -11.68
N LYS A 118 1.87 -25.20 -11.16
CA LYS A 118 1.95 -26.35 -10.23
C LYS A 118 2.84 -27.49 -10.71
N ASN A 119 2.88 -27.76 -11.98
CA ASN A 119 3.70 -28.82 -12.58
C ASN A 119 4.75 -28.21 -13.52
N GLY A 120 5.10 -26.93 -13.31
CA GLY A 120 6.07 -26.20 -14.12
C GLY A 120 7.51 -26.43 -13.68
N LEU A 121 8.38 -25.56 -14.16
CA LEU A 121 9.83 -25.64 -13.97
C LEU A 121 10.26 -25.48 -12.48
N LEU A 122 9.43 -24.86 -11.62
CA LEU A 122 9.73 -24.64 -10.21
C LEU A 122 9.31 -25.79 -9.28
N LYS A 123 8.68 -26.83 -9.81
CA LYS A 123 8.00 -27.90 -9.03
C LYS A 123 8.84 -28.51 -7.90
N ASP A 124 10.15 -28.59 -8.04
CA ASP A 124 11.04 -29.21 -7.06
C ASP A 124 11.89 -28.19 -6.30
N THR A 125 11.68 -26.88 -6.50
CA THR A 125 12.45 -25.83 -5.84
C THR A 125 11.98 -25.62 -4.39
N LYS A 126 12.92 -25.62 -3.45
CA LYS A 126 12.66 -25.42 -2.02
C LYS A 126 13.51 -24.31 -1.42
N THR A 127 14.65 -24.04 -2.02
CA THR A 127 15.61 -23.05 -1.54
C THR A 127 15.78 -21.92 -2.56
N LEU A 128 16.39 -20.82 -2.12
CA LEU A 128 16.75 -19.72 -3.04
C LEU A 128 17.76 -20.19 -4.10
N ALA A 129 18.68 -21.09 -3.75
CA ALA A 129 19.63 -21.67 -4.70
C ALA A 129 18.94 -22.50 -5.79
N ASP A 130 17.90 -23.28 -5.42
CA ASP A 130 17.11 -24.03 -6.40
C ASP A 130 16.37 -23.07 -7.36
N LEU A 131 15.82 -21.98 -6.83
CA LEU A 131 15.16 -20.95 -7.65
C LEU A 131 16.14 -20.30 -8.62
N HIS A 132 17.35 -19.94 -8.18
CA HIS A 132 18.40 -19.42 -9.06
C HIS A 132 18.74 -20.39 -10.20
N ALA A 133 18.92 -21.67 -9.87
CA ALA A 133 19.23 -22.69 -10.88
C ALA A 133 18.07 -22.87 -11.89
N ALA A 134 16.83 -22.98 -11.39
CA ALA A 134 15.65 -23.20 -12.23
C ALA A 134 15.31 -22.00 -13.12
N LEU A 135 15.51 -20.77 -12.61
CA LEU A 135 15.13 -19.53 -13.30
C LEU A 135 16.26 -18.95 -14.17
N LYS A 136 17.43 -19.56 -14.22
CA LYS A 136 18.52 -19.14 -15.10
C LYS A 136 18.07 -19.10 -16.55
N GLY A 137 18.19 -17.93 -17.21
CA GLY A 137 17.75 -17.68 -18.58
C GLY A 137 16.23 -17.63 -18.78
N LYS A 138 15.45 -17.76 -17.71
CA LYS A 138 13.98 -17.71 -17.70
C LYS A 138 13.46 -16.30 -17.46
N THR A 139 12.17 -16.08 -17.70
CA THR A 139 11.54 -14.78 -17.52
C THR A 139 10.76 -14.73 -16.21
N ILE A 140 11.10 -13.76 -15.35
CA ILE A 140 10.42 -13.51 -14.08
C ILE A 140 9.66 -12.20 -14.20
N GLY A 141 8.34 -12.25 -13.96
CA GLY A 141 7.49 -11.06 -13.91
C GLY A 141 7.52 -10.41 -12.53
N VAL A 142 7.48 -9.08 -12.51
CA VAL A 142 7.44 -8.30 -11.28
C VAL A 142 6.80 -6.93 -11.55
N GLN A 143 6.07 -6.37 -10.59
CA GLN A 143 5.61 -5.00 -10.69
C GLN A 143 6.80 -4.04 -10.56
N ARG A 144 6.86 -3.02 -11.44
CA ARG A 144 7.95 -2.04 -11.44
C ARG A 144 7.98 -1.19 -10.17
N SER A 145 9.13 -0.59 -9.88
CA SER A 145 9.34 0.35 -8.75
C SER A 145 9.07 -0.27 -7.37
N THR A 146 9.11 -1.64 -7.29
CA THR A 146 8.89 -2.40 -6.06
C THR A 146 10.19 -2.88 -5.43
N THR A 147 10.13 -3.28 -4.18
CA THR A 147 11.21 -4.01 -3.49
C THR A 147 11.52 -5.34 -4.16
N HIS A 148 10.52 -5.97 -4.76
CA HIS A 148 10.63 -7.23 -5.51
C HIS A 148 11.46 -7.05 -6.78
N GLN A 149 11.27 -5.95 -7.53
CA GLN A 149 12.13 -5.62 -8.68
C GLN A 149 13.58 -5.46 -8.22
N ASN A 150 13.83 -4.63 -7.19
CA ASN A 150 15.19 -4.40 -6.70
C ASN A 150 15.87 -5.71 -6.26
N PHE A 151 15.12 -6.61 -5.63
CA PHE A 151 15.62 -7.93 -5.24
C PHE A 151 15.97 -8.79 -6.47
N LEU A 152 15.11 -8.87 -7.48
CA LEU A 152 15.40 -9.63 -8.70
C LEU A 152 16.63 -9.07 -9.45
N GLU A 153 16.74 -7.76 -9.59
CA GLU A 153 17.88 -7.11 -10.24
C GLU A 153 19.20 -7.35 -9.52
N ALA A 154 19.16 -7.46 -8.18
CA ALA A 154 20.34 -7.75 -7.36
C ALA A 154 20.73 -9.23 -7.42
N GLU A 155 19.78 -10.14 -7.30
CA GLU A 155 20.02 -11.56 -7.04
C GLU A 155 19.86 -12.44 -8.29
N PHE A 156 18.96 -12.12 -9.23
CA PHE A 156 18.61 -12.96 -10.39
C PHE A 156 19.17 -12.42 -11.72
N LYS A 157 20.45 -12.03 -11.72
CA LYS A 157 21.12 -11.40 -12.88
C LYS A 157 21.16 -12.27 -14.14
N ASP A 158 21.08 -13.60 -13.99
CA ASP A 158 21.05 -14.56 -15.09
C ASP A 158 19.64 -14.81 -15.64
N SER A 159 18.61 -14.18 -15.07
CA SER A 159 17.21 -14.26 -15.49
C SER A 159 16.81 -13.03 -16.32
N LYS A 160 15.74 -13.16 -17.10
CA LYS A 160 15.10 -12.02 -17.75
C LYS A 160 14.04 -11.46 -16.81
N ILE A 161 14.10 -10.16 -16.50
CA ILE A 161 13.11 -9.51 -15.63
C ILE A 161 12.13 -8.77 -16.54
N GLN A 162 10.84 -9.16 -16.44
CA GLN A 162 9.74 -8.49 -17.14
C GLN A 162 9.00 -7.60 -16.17
N LEU A 163 8.98 -6.30 -16.45
CA LEU A 163 8.32 -5.29 -15.60
C LEU A 163 6.89 -5.06 -16.05
N TYR A 164 5.97 -4.97 -15.07
CA TYR A 164 4.55 -4.69 -15.25
C TYR A 164 4.15 -3.43 -14.49
N ASP A 165 3.14 -2.72 -14.99
CA ASP A 165 2.57 -1.57 -14.30
C ASP A 165 1.72 -2.01 -13.13
N THR A 166 0.93 -3.09 -13.31
CA THR A 166 0.02 -3.63 -12.29
C THR A 166 0.28 -5.12 -12.03
N VAL A 167 -0.18 -5.62 -10.89
CA VAL A 167 -0.14 -7.07 -10.59
C VAL A 167 -1.12 -7.84 -11.46
N ASP A 168 -2.18 -7.23 -11.94
CA ASP A 168 -3.17 -7.88 -12.82
C ASP A 168 -2.55 -8.19 -14.19
N ASP A 169 -1.75 -7.28 -14.76
CA ASP A 169 -1.02 -7.52 -16.00
C ASP A 169 0.02 -8.63 -15.84
N LEU A 170 0.72 -8.65 -14.70
CA LEU A 170 1.65 -9.73 -14.35
C LEU A 170 0.92 -11.07 -14.27
N ASN A 171 -0.21 -11.13 -13.54
CA ASN A 171 -1.03 -12.33 -13.38
C ASN A 171 -1.55 -12.82 -14.74
N PHE A 172 -1.99 -11.91 -15.60
CA PHE A 172 -2.45 -12.24 -16.94
C PHE A 172 -1.36 -12.90 -17.78
N ASP A 173 -0.14 -12.37 -17.76
CA ASP A 173 0.97 -12.95 -18.53
C ASP A 173 1.48 -14.26 -17.92
N LEU A 174 1.42 -14.40 -16.58
CA LEU A 174 1.74 -15.66 -15.91
C LEU A 174 0.76 -16.78 -16.31
N VAL A 175 -0.55 -16.49 -16.28
CA VAL A 175 -1.61 -17.45 -16.68
C VAL A 175 -1.46 -17.87 -18.14
N ASN A 176 -1.08 -16.94 -19.02
CA ASN A 176 -0.88 -17.20 -20.45
C ASN A 176 0.50 -17.80 -20.80
N GLY A 177 1.34 -18.08 -19.80
CA GLY A 177 2.66 -18.69 -20.00
C GLY A 177 3.66 -17.81 -20.74
N ARG A 178 3.48 -16.48 -20.73
CA ARG A 178 4.42 -15.51 -21.32
C ARG A 178 5.61 -15.23 -20.43
N ILE A 179 5.46 -15.50 -19.12
CA ILE A 179 6.53 -15.50 -18.12
C ILE A 179 6.55 -16.85 -17.40
N ASP A 180 7.72 -17.24 -16.91
CA ASP A 180 7.96 -18.54 -16.27
C ASP A 180 7.60 -18.53 -14.77
N ALA A 181 7.71 -17.38 -14.12
CA ALA A 181 7.40 -17.16 -12.70
C ALA A 181 7.05 -15.68 -12.45
N GLY A 182 6.39 -15.42 -11.33
CA GLY A 182 6.18 -14.08 -10.78
C GLY A 182 6.76 -13.95 -9.37
N LEU A 183 7.22 -12.75 -9.00
CA LEU A 183 7.61 -12.40 -7.63
C LEU A 183 6.75 -11.22 -7.14
N GLY A 184 6.21 -11.33 -5.94
CA GLY A 184 5.35 -10.31 -5.32
C GLY A 184 5.00 -10.63 -3.88
N ASP A 185 4.19 -9.79 -3.26
CA ASP A 185 3.73 -9.99 -1.89
C ASP A 185 2.87 -11.24 -1.74
N SER A 186 3.16 -12.01 -0.69
CA SER A 186 2.43 -13.25 -0.40
C SER A 186 0.93 -13.04 -0.22
N THR A 187 0.52 -11.90 0.33
CA THR A 187 -0.88 -11.55 0.54
C THR A 187 -1.62 -11.32 -0.78
N SER A 188 -0.98 -10.63 -1.74
CA SER A 188 -1.52 -10.45 -3.09
C SER A 188 -1.56 -11.78 -3.84
N TRP A 189 -0.48 -12.58 -3.78
CA TRP A 189 -0.44 -13.92 -4.37
C TRP A 189 -1.49 -14.86 -3.78
N ASP A 190 -1.72 -14.84 -2.46
CA ASP A 190 -2.73 -15.68 -1.81
C ASP A 190 -4.15 -15.37 -2.36
N SER A 191 -4.44 -14.09 -2.59
CA SER A 191 -5.67 -13.67 -3.26
C SER A 191 -5.79 -14.23 -4.68
N PHE A 192 -4.72 -14.09 -5.49
CA PHE A 192 -4.69 -14.65 -6.85
C PHE A 192 -4.83 -16.18 -6.85
N LEU A 193 -4.08 -16.90 -6.02
CA LEU A 193 -4.07 -18.36 -5.96
C LEU A 193 -5.42 -18.97 -5.56
N LYS A 194 -6.26 -18.22 -4.83
CA LYS A 194 -7.64 -18.59 -4.49
C LYS A 194 -8.64 -18.32 -5.61
N SER A 195 -8.29 -17.51 -6.59
CA SER A 195 -9.13 -17.19 -7.74
C SER A 195 -9.22 -18.35 -8.74
N ASP A 196 -10.19 -18.33 -9.64
CA ASP A 196 -10.31 -19.33 -10.70
C ASP A 196 -9.08 -19.33 -11.63
N ALA A 197 -8.52 -18.18 -11.95
CA ALA A 197 -7.33 -18.04 -12.77
C ALA A 197 -6.08 -18.62 -12.09
N GLY A 198 -5.97 -18.49 -10.77
CA GLY A 198 -4.83 -18.94 -9.98
C GLY A 198 -4.79 -20.43 -9.63
N LYS A 199 -5.87 -21.21 -9.89
CA LYS A 199 -5.97 -22.63 -9.49
C LYS A 199 -4.85 -23.54 -10.02
N GLY A 200 -4.23 -23.16 -11.14
CA GLY A 200 -3.10 -23.88 -11.77
C GLY A 200 -1.73 -23.52 -11.22
N PHE A 201 -1.63 -22.62 -10.24
CA PHE A 201 -0.40 -22.04 -9.73
C PHE A 201 -0.21 -22.31 -8.24
N ILE A 202 1.02 -22.22 -7.75
CA ILE A 202 1.36 -22.28 -6.33
C ILE A 202 2.64 -21.47 -6.04
N HIS A 203 2.84 -21.16 -4.77
CA HIS A 203 4.09 -20.63 -4.24
C HIS A 203 5.20 -21.69 -4.24
N TYR A 204 6.42 -21.28 -4.58
CA TYR A 204 7.62 -22.10 -4.59
C TYR A 204 8.78 -21.43 -3.85
N GLY A 205 9.71 -22.24 -3.35
CA GLY A 205 10.89 -21.78 -2.65
C GLY A 205 10.59 -21.26 -1.24
N PRO A 206 11.52 -20.51 -0.64
CA PRO A 206 11.35 -19.94 0.69
C PRO A 206 10.40 -18.74 0.67
N THR A 207 9.76 -18.50 1.81
CA THR A 207 9.13 -17.22 2.10
C THR A 207 10.22 -16.20 2.44
N LEU A 208 10.29 -15.09 1.70
CA LEU A 208 11.34 -14.08 1.83
C LEU A 208 10.82 -12.84 2.55
N THR A 209 11.61 -12.34 3.52
CA THR A 209 11.29 -11.18 4.35
C THR A 209 12.45 -10.19 4.41
N GLY A 210 12.24 -9.04 5.03
CA GLY A 210 13.31 -8.09 5.32
C GLY A 210 14.43 -8.64 6.22
N LYS A 211 14.19 -9.76 6.93
CA LYS A 211 15.22 -10.48 7.70
C LYS A 211 16.14 -11.30 6.78
N ASP A 212 15.59 -11.82 5.68
CA ASP A 212 16.35 -12.63 4.72
C ASP A 212 17.11 -11.73 3.75
N ASN A 213 16.50 -10.63 3.31
CA ASN A 213 17.17 -9.63 2.47
C ASN A 213 16.61 -8.22 2.79
N PRO A 214 17.47 -7.26 3.20
CA PRO A 214 17.06 -5.92 3.60
C PRO A 214 16.38 -5.10 2.49
N LEU A 215 16.47 -5.52 1.23
CA LEU A 215 15.74 -4.91 0.12
C LEU A 215 14.23 -4.98 0.29
N PHE A 216 13.68 -5.99 0.99
CA PHE A 216 12.26 -6.09 1.26
C PHE A 216 11.74 -5.10 2.32
N GLY A 217 12.66 -4.45 3.09
CA GLY A 217 12.29 -3.41 4.04
C GLY A 217 11.96 -3.93 5.44
N GLN A 218 11.29 -3.07 6.23
CA GLN A 218 10.98 -3.30 7.65
C GLN A 218 9.48 -3.16 7.93
N GLY A 219 8.65 -3.87 7.16
CA GLY A 219 7.20 -3.77 7.21
C GLY A 219 6.65 -2.69 6.28
N ILE A 220 5.32 -2.56 6.26
CA ILE A 220 4.54 -1.68 5.39
C ILE A 220 4.06 -0.49 6.22
N GLY A 221 4.33 0.73 5.76
CA GLY A 221 3.98 1.98 6.42
C GLY A 221 3.32 2.99 5.49
N ILE A 222 2.74 4.03 6.07
CA ILE A 222 2.15 5.15 5.35
C ILE A 222 3.27 6.10 4.92
N GLY A 223 3.42 6.33 3.60
CA GLY A 223 4.37 7.30 3.06
C GLY A 223 3.91 8.74 3.27
N LEU A 224 4.79 9.62 3.74
CA LEU A 224 4.54 11.01 4.09
C LEU A 224 5.72 11.89 3.66
N ARG A 225 5.50 13.19 3.43
CA ARG A 225 6.62 14.11 3.24
C ARG A 225 7.46 14.21 4.53
N GLN A 226 8.75 14.43 4.40
CA GLN A 226 9.65 14.51 5.56
C GLN A 226 9.34 15.69 6.50
N GLU A 227 8.75 16.77 5.97
CA GLU A 227 8.30 17.94 6.74
C GLU A 227 6.96 17.72 7.47
N ASP A 228 6.14 16.77 7.10
CA ASP A 228 4.79 16.52 7.66
C ASP A 228 4.83 15.80 9.01
N LYS A 229 5.69 16.26 9.92
CA LYS A 229 5.94 15.61 11.21
C LYS A 229 4.70 15.49 12.10
N GLU A 230 3.82 16.49 12.07
CA GLU A 230 2.59 16.48 12.87
C GLU A 230 1.59 15.43 12.34
N LEU A 231 1.47 15.32 11.01
CA LEU A 231 0.61 14.31 10.38
C LEU A 231 1.15 12.90 10.67
N LYS A 232 2.47 12.71 10.54
CA LYS A 232 3.13 11.45 10.92
C LYS A 232 2.81 11.07 12.36
N ALA A 233 2.97 11.99 13.31
CA ALA A 233 2.70 11.72 14.73
C ALA A 233 1.23 11.35 14.99
N LYS A 234 0.28 11.96 14.27
CA LYS A 234 -1.15 11.59 14.34
C LYS A 234 -1.39 10.18 13.83
N PHE A 235 -0.80 9.82 12.68
CA PHE A 235 -0.93 8.48 12.13
C PHE A 235 -0.23 7.43 12.98
N ASP A 236 0.98 7.68 13.48
CA ASP A 236 1.68 6.77 14.39
C ASP A 236 0.81 6.46 15.61
N LYS A 237 0.27 7.49 16.27
CA LYS A 237 -0.62 7.32 17.42
C LYS A 237 -1.88 6.54 17.08
N ALA A 238 -2.49 6.80 15.93
CA ALA A 238 -3.70 6.09 15.51
C ALA A 238 -3.40 4.62 15.18
N ILE A 239 -2.29 4.32 14.50
CA ILE A 239 -1.83 2.95 14.25
C ILE A 239 -1.59 2.20 15.56
N ASP A 240 -0.87 2.81 16.51
CA ASP A 240 -0.60 2.20 17.82
C ASP A 240 -1.90 1.94 18.60
N SER A 241 -2.87 2.88 18.53
CA SER A 241 -4.20 2.69 19.10
C SER A 241 -4.95 1.52 18.46
N MET A 242 -4.93 1.41 17.11
CA MET A 242 -5.57 0.31 16.38
C MET A 242 -4.91 -1.06 16.63
N LYS A 243 -3.61 -1.08 16.91
CA LYS A 243 -2.91 -2.28 17.36
C LYS A 243 -3.36 -2.67 18.78
N ALA A 244 -3.40 -1.70 19.68
CA ALA A 244 -3.72 -1.92 21.09
C ALA A 244 -5.17 -2.37 21.31
N ASP A 245 -6.14 -1.83 20.55
CA ASP A 245 -7.56 -2.19 20.64
C ASP A 245 -7.96 -3.40 19.77
N GLY A 246 -7.00 -3.94 18.99
CA GLY A 246 -7.20 -5.09 18.12
C GLY A 246 -7.98 -4.82 16.83
N SER A 247 -8.35 -3.55 16.56
CA SER A 247 -9.10 -3.21 15.34
C SER A 247 -8.29 -3.45 14.07
N LEU A 248 -6.97 -3.24 14.12
CA LEU A 248 -6.08 -3.53 12.98
C LEU A 248 -6.02 -5.02 12.67
N THR A 249 -5.82 -5.87 13.69
CA THR A 249 -5.87 -7.35 13.57
C THR A 249 -7.22 -7.81 13.01
N LYS A 250 -8.33 -7.21 13.48
CA LYS A 250 -9.67 -7.55 12.97
C LYS A 250 -9.82 -7.27 11.48
N LEU A 251 -9.32 -6.12 11.01
CA LEU A 251 -9.33 -5.79 9.58
C LEU A 251 -8.42 -6.73 8.79
N ALA A 252 -7.22 -7.04 9.30
CA ALA A 252 -6.31 -7.98 8.66
C ALA A 252 -6.95 -9.37 8.49
N VAL A 253 -7.56 -9.91 9.55
CA VAL A 253 -8.27 -11.20 9.49
C VAL A 253 -9.47 -11.14 8.53
N GLN A 254 -10.20 -10.03 8.49
CA GLN A 254 -11.33 -9.86 7.56
C GLN A 254 -10.88 -9.94 6.10
N TRP A 255 -9.77 -9.32 5.74
CA TRP A 255 -9.32 -9.19 4.35
C TRP A 255 -8.36 -10.31 3.92
N PHE A 256 -7.47 -10.73 4.80
CA PHE A 256 -6.43 -11.72 4.49
C PHE A 256 -6.77 -13.12 5.00
N GLY A 257 -7.66 -13.23 6.00
CA GLY A 257 -7.95 -14.50 6.69
C GLY A 257 -6.98 -14.79 7.83
N TYR A 258 -5.96 -13.97 8.05
CA TYR A 258 -4.95 -14.08 9.12
C TYR A 258 -4.41 -12.69 9.48
N ASP A 259 -3.67 -12.60 10.58
CA ASP A 259 -2.95 -11.38 10.98
C ASP A 259 -1.47 -11.49 10.55
N PRO A 260 -1.01 -10.69 9.57
CA PRO A 260 0.37 -10.73 9.10
C PRO A 260 1.40 -10.29 10.16
N LEU A 261 0.98 -9.57 11.20
CA LEU A 261 1.85 -9.16 12.31
C LEU A 261 1.84 -10.16 13.48
N ALA A 262 0.99 -11.19 13.43
CA ALA A 262 1.00 -12.23 14.44
C ALA A 262 2.33 -13.00 14.39
N PRO A 263 2.90 -13.42 15.57
CA PRO A 263 4.07 -14.27 15.57
C PRO A 263 3.78 -15.54 14.75
N SER A 264 4.64 -15.86 13.80
CA SER A 264 4.59 -17.16 13.10
C SER A 264 4.84 -18.27 14.13
N ASN A 265 3.85 -19.14 14.33
CA ASN A 265 3.96 -20.34 15.17
C ASN A 265 4.97 -21.34 14.62
#